data_a48077508a113a1615d95ef50730d1f9
#
_entry.id   a48077508a113a1615d95ef50730d1f9
#
_cell.length_a   1.000
_cell.length_b   1.000
_cell.length_c   1.000
_cell.angle_alpha   90.00
_cell.angle_beta   90.00
_cell.angle_gamma   90.00
#
_symmetry.space_group_name_H-M   'P 1'
#
loop_
_entity.id
_entity.type
_entity.pdbx_description
1 polymer ?
#
loop_
_entity_poly.entity_id
_entity_poly.type
_entity_poly.pdbx_seq_one_letter_code
_entity_poly.pdbx_strand_id
1 'polypeptide(L)'
;AIHSAIQFLHLQREGSWAAGRWLIALSENKEGGGRRRRRRSRKKSTNGAKPRPWSEGDPEAVERALSRFKQSPPPMGMPANIDPPPAEKPLRWRTNAVPKKIQKQVGEIVCRPGEFGFLPEQRVNEIRSEIEDFPITIEQALSLRGALNQEKSVHSHGRLMRNANQLRRRYENGEGVLTLAKRFDAPPVNTFRAILTGRGWSKNRIKETLKNPTRMSERDHQEFAKAEEADKVSSVNQSETQTAAEVFEDILCAHFDFLDIRFRRQEELLKEQKQSEGRAIVTPDLLLLDDLRINGVPCAWIDAKHFFGADLRFPRKKTQKQVDRYVNEYGQGAIVYRHGFTESLKLNGAILLDASPLDLTPLAEFHEKRAGGRHS
;
A
#
# COMPACT_ATOMS: atom_id res chain seq x y z
N ALA A 1 -35.06 -1.32 8.62
CA ALA A 1 -33.86 -0.48 8.40
C ALA A 1 -32.63 -0.95 9.21
N ILE A 2 -32.81 -1.59 10.37
CA ILE A 2 -31.71 -2.06 11.24
C ILE A 2 -31.16 -3.43 10.79
N HIS A 3 -31.96 -4.25 10.10
CA HIS A 3 -31.54 -5.57 9.60
C HIS A 3 -30.62 -5.50 8.36
N SER A 4 -30.71 -4.44 7.54
CA SER A 4 -29.84 -4.21 6.39
C SER A 4 -28.41 -3.81 6.76
N ALA A 5 -28.22 -3.11 7.88
CA ALA A 5 -26.89 -2.64 8.31
C ALA A 5 -26.00 -3.79 8.85
N ILE A 6 -26.60 -4.84 9.40
CA ILE A 6 -25.84 -5.98 9.95
C ILE A 6 -25.37 -6.95 8.86
N GLN A 7 -26.11 -7.09 7.75
CA GLN A 7 -25.67 -7.86 6.59
C GLN A 7 -24.55 -7.16 5.80
N PHE A 8 -24.50 -5.82 5.80
CA PHE A 8 -23.46 -5.05 5.14
C PHE A 8 -22.09 -5.19 5.83
N LEU A 9 -22.07 -5.33 7.16
CA LEU A 9 -20.85 -5.51 7.96
C LEU A 9 -20.21 -6.92 7.82
N HIS A 10 -20.97 -7.92 7.41
CA HIS A 10 -20.44 -9.28 7.21
C HIS A 10 -19.81 -9.49 5.83
N LEU A 11 -20.20 -8.71 4.81
CA LEU A 11 -19.70 -8.83 3.44
C LEU A 11 -18.40 -8.06 3.18
N GLN A 12 -18.05 -7.07 4.02
CA GLN A 12 -16.78 -6.35 3.93
C GLN A 12 -15.56 -7.12 4.49
N ARG A 13 -15.76 -8.30 5.07
CA ARG A 13 -14.69 -9.03 5.75
C ARG A 13 -13.66 -9.72 4.83
N GLU A 14 -13.92 -9.86 3.55
CA GLU A 14 -13.05 -10.64 2.66
C GLU A 14 -12.30 -9.86 1.57
N GLY A 15 -12.61 -8.60 1.32
CA GLY A 15 -12.06 -7.81 0.20
C GLY A 15 -11.09 -6.68 0.53
N SER A 16 -11.07 -6.17 1.77
CA SER A 16 -10.30 -4.97 2.12
C SER A 16 -9.21 -5.26 3.14
N TRP A 17 -8.05 -5.64 2.66
CA TRP A 17 -6.88 -5.99 3.47
C TRP A 17 -5.73 -4.99 3.26
N ALA A 18 -5.91 -3.73 3.53
CA ALA A 18 -4.90 -2.77 3.10
C ALA A 18 -4.05 -2.12 4.18
N ALA A 19 -4.18 -2.08 5.43
CA ALA A 19 -3.16 -1.46 6.28
C ALA A 19 -2.84 -2.09 7.64
N GLY A 20 -3.80 -2.64 8.36
CA GLY A 20 -3.57 -3.07 9.75
C GLY A 20 -3.23 -4.56 9.95
N ARG A 21 -3.48 -5.44 8.97
CA ARG A 21 -3.24 -6.89 9.06
C ARG A 21 -1.92 -7.37 8.44
N TRP A 22 -1.05 -6.47 8.08
CA TRP A 22 0.20 -6.76 7.37
C TRP A 22 1.23 -7.55 8.16
N LEU A 23 1.16 -7.53 9.47
CA LEU A 23 2.07 -8.29 10.33
C LEU A 23 1.75 -9.79 10.40
N ILE A 24 0.57 -10.22 9.97
CA ILE A 24 0.13 -11.62 10.04
C ILE A 24 0.40 -12.40 8.74
N ALA A 25 0.33 -11.75 7.58
CA ALA A 25 0.40 -12.42 6.27
C ALA A 25 1.81 -12.88 5.82
N LEU A 26 2.89 -12.51 6.53
CA LEU A 26 4.25 -12.95 6.19
C LEU A 26 4.55 -14.43 6.55
N SER A 27 3.59 -15.16 7.14
CA SER A 27 3.82 -16.53 7.60
C SER A 27 3.22 -17.64 6.72
N GLU A 28 2.44 -17.33 5.69
CA GLU A 28 1.64 -18.37 5.00
C GLU A 28 2.25 -18.97 3.73
N ASN A 29 3.49 -18.59 3.33
CA ASN A 29 4.11 -19.18 2.14
C ASN A 29 5.45 -19.82 2.43
N LYS A 30 5.45 -20.96 3.13
CA LYS A 30 6.48 -22.01 3.00
C LYS A 30 6.11 -23.26 3.80
N GLU A 31 5.31 -24.12 3.22
CA GLU A 31 5.35 -25.56 3.50
C GLU A 31 5.14 -26.32 2.19
N GLY A 32 6.09 -27.15 1.87
CA GLY A 32 6.01 -28.07 0.73
C GLY A 32 7.35 -28.53 0.21
N GLY A 33 7.96 -29.49 0.86
CA GLY A 33 8.52 -30.66 0.25
C GLY A 33 9.85 -30.62 -0.51
N GLY A 34 10.83 -31.37 -0.01
CA GLY A 34 11.56 -32.34 -0.82
C GLY A 34 12.71 -31.81 -1.69
N ARG A 35 13.91 -32.07 -1.21
CA ARG A 35 15.16 -32.07 -1.96
C ARG A 35 15.03 -32.71 -3.35
N ARG A 36 15.19 -31.93 -4.43
CA ARG A 36 15.83 -32.34 -5.67
C ARG A 36 16.54 -31.14 -6.29
N ARG A 37 17.89 -31.12 -6.18
CA ARG A 37 18.77 -30.25 -6.94
C ARG A 37 18.56 -30.55 -8.45
N ARG A 38 17.74 -29.77 -9.14
CA ARG A 38 17.79 -29.63 -10.58
C ARG A 38 18.50 -28.29 -10.88
N ARG A 39 19.73 -28.40 -11.42
CA ARG A 39 20.40 -27.34 -12.13
C ARG A 39 19.42 -26.78 -13.18
N ARG A 40 18.74 -25.67 -12.86
CA ARG A 40 18.07 -24.88 -13.88
C ARG A 40 19.14 -24.01 -14.51
N SER A 41 19.44 -24.29 -15.78
CA SER A 41 20.15 -23.42 -16.68
C SER A 41 19.59 -22.00 -16.53
N ARG A 42 20.44 -21.06 -16.15
CA ARG A 42 20.18 -19.62 -16.30
C ARG A 42 19.94 -19.37 -17.79
N LYS A 43 18.68 -19.28 -18.19
CA LYS A 43 18.36 -18.53 -19.42
C LYS A 43 18.87 -17.11 -19.16
N LYS A 44 19.93 -16.73 -19.87
CA LYS A 44 20.35 -15.34 -20.00
C LYS A 44 19.13 -14.58 -20.52
N SER A 45 18.54 -13.75 -19.72
CA SER A 45 17.65 -12.70 -20.17
C SER A 45 18.51 -11.74 -20.98
N THR A 46 18.49 -11.91 -22.27
CA THR A 46 18.94 -10.89 -23.22
C THR A 46 17.84 -9.84 -23.23
N ASN A 47 18.06 -8.76 -22.53
CA ASN A 47 17.68 -7.41 -22.97
C ASN A 47 18.08 -6.42 -21.89
N GLY A 48 19.26 -5.82 -22.08
CA GLY A 48 19.65 -4.61 -21.36
C GLY A 48 18.90 -3.39 -21.88
N ALA A 49 17.57 -3.45 -21.92
CA ALA A 49 16.75 -2.28 -22.16
C ALA A 49 16.93 -1.34 -20.95
N LYS A 50 17.40 -0.11 -21.22
CA LYS A 50 17.43 0.95 -20.20
C LYS A 50 16.04 1.07 -19.58
N PRO A 51 15.94 1.18 -18.24
CA PRO A 51 14.64 1.38 -17.61
C PRO A 51 13.99 2.63 -18.20
N ARG A 52 12.74 2.50 -18.64
CA ARG A 52 11.97 3.63 -19.22
C ARG A 52 11.62 4.65 -18.16
N PRO A 53 11.52 5.94 -18.53
CA PRO A 53 10.95 6.94 -17.66
C PRO A 53 9.56 6.52 -17.15
N TRP A 54 9.19 6.93 -15.94
CA TRP A 54 7.86 6.70 -15.35
C TRP A 54 6.70 7.31 -16.19
N SER A 55 7.01 8.25 -17.08
CA SER A 55 6.07 8.91 -18.00
C SER A 55 5.92 8.20 -19.35
N GLU A 56 6.70 7.15 -19.61
CA GLU A 56 6.63 6.38 -20.85
C GLU A 56 5.94 5.05 -20.61
N GLY A 57 4.99 4.68 -21.47
CA GLY A 57 4.30 3.39 -21.43
C GLY A 57 5.24 2.22 -21.78
N ASP A 58 4.89 1.03 -21.30
CA ASP A 58 5.45 -0.23 -21.76
C ASP A 58 4.81 -0.60 -23.09
N PRO A 59 5.55 -0.83 -24.21
CA PRO A 59 4.94 -1.05 -25.52
C PRO A 59 3.99 -2.25 -25.58
N GLU A 60 4.31 -3.36 -24.93
CA GLU A 60 3.44 -4.54 -24.95
C GLU A 60 2.15 -4.26 -24.14
N ALA A 61 2.28 -3.55 -23.02
CA ALA A 61 1.14 -3.14 -22.22
C ALA A 61 0.28 -2.08 -22.94
N VAL A 62 0.90 -1.14 -23.66
CA VAL A 62 0.22 -0.13 -24.48
C VAL A 62 -0.57 -0.79 -25.61
N GLU A 63 0.06 -1.73 -26.34
CA GLU A 63 -0.62 -2.48 -27.40
C GLU A 63 -1.85 -3.22 -26.86
N ARG A 64 -1.72 -3.84 -25.70
CA ARG A 64 -2.86 -4.52 -25.04
C ARG A 64 -3.95 -3.54 -24.63
N ALA A 65 -3.58 -2.36 -24.11
CA ALA A 65 -4.56 -1.34 -23.74
C ALA A 65 -5.36 -0.84 -24.95
N LEU A 66 -4.72 -0.67 -26.09
CA LEU A 66 -5.38 -0.25 -27.34
C LEU A 66 -6.25 -1.36 -27.93
N SER A 67 -5.80 -2.61 -27.87
CA SER A 67 -6.51 -3.75 -28.43
C SER A 67 -7.70 -4.21 -27.59
N ARG A 68 -7.85 -3.78 -26.33
CA ARG A 68 -8.91 -4.24 -25.41
C ARG A 68 -10.32 -4.11 -25.96
N PHE A 69 -10.57 -3.08 -26.74
CA PHE A 69 -11.88 -2.84 -27.36
C PHE A 69 -12.24 -3.79 -28.51
N LYS A 70 -11.24 -4.52 -29.03
CA LYS A 70 -11.39 -5.46 -30.16
C LYS A 70 -11.32 -6.93 -29.73
N GLN A 71 -11.13 -7.19 -28.41
CA GLN A 71 -11.01 -8.56 -27.91
C GLN A 71 -12.36 -9.26 -27.87
N SER A 72 -12.36 -10.56 -28.23
CA SER A 72 -13.53 -11.43 -28.12
C SER A 72 -13.09 -12.77 -27.48
N PRO A 73 -13.56 -13.12 -26.27
CA PRO A 73 -14.42 -12.31 -25.42
C PRO A 73 -13.74 -11.03 -24.91
N PRO A 74 -14.51 -10.00 -24.52
CA PRO A 74 -13.93 -8.78 -23.96
C PRO A 74 -13.21 -9.07 -22.64
N PRO A 75 -12.23 -8.21 -22.23
CA PRO A 75 -11.60 -8.32 -20.92
C PRO A 75 -12.62 -8.25 -19.78
N MET A 76 -12.29 -8.84 -18.64
CA MET A 76 -13.18 -8.93 -17.48
C MET A 76 -13.71 -7.55 -17.06
N GLY A 77 -15.01 -7.43 -16.94
CA GLY A 77 -15.67 -6.17 -16.59
C GLY A 77 -15.81 -5.17 -17.75
N MET A 78 -15.29 -5.46 -18.93
CA MET A 78 -15.56 -4.66 -20.12
C MET A 78 -16.90 -5.09 -20.73
N PRO A 79 -17.82 -4.15 -21.03
CA PRO A 79 -19.03 -4.49 -21.77
C PRO A 79 -18.73 -5.05 -23.16
N ALA A 80 -19.49 -6.04 -23.62
CA ALA A 80 -19.34 -6.59 -24.98
C ALA A 80 -19.66 -5.55 -26.06
N ASN A 81 -20.52 -4.59 -25.76
CA ASN A 81 -20.84 -3.44 -26.60
C ASN A 81 -20.77 -2.18 -25.77
N ILE A 82 -20.02 -1.18 -26.23
CA ILE A 82 -19.89 0.14 -25.61
C ILE A 82 -20.59 1.14 -26.55
N ASP A 83 -21.69 1.70 -26.08
CA ASP A 83 -22.49 2.68 -26.83
C ASP A 83 -22.55 4.00 -26.06
N PRO A 84 -22.17 5.14 -26.66
CA PRO A 84 -21.52 5.28 -27.98
C PRO A 84 -20.14 4.60 -28.01
N PRO A 85 -19.58 4.32 -29.21
CA PRO A 85 -18.26 3.69 -29.33
C PRO A 85 -17.17 4.43 -28.54
N PRO A 86 -16.10 3.71 -28.09
CA PRO A 86 -15.00 4.33 -27.38
C PRO A 86 -14.37 5.48 -28.16
N ALA A 87 -14.27 6.65 -27.53
CA ALA A 87 -13.65 7.84 -28.11
C ALA A 87 -12.22 8.02 -27.60
N GLU A 88 -11.35 8.58 -28.46
CA GLU A 88 -10.03 9.02 -28.01
C GLU A 88 -10.17 10.29 -27.15
N LYS A 89 -9.68 10.25 -25.90
CA LYS A 89 -9.72 11.35 -24.94
C LYS A 89 -8.28 11.72 -24.56
N PRO A 90 -7.66 12.72 -25.19
CA PRO A 90 -6.33 13.19 -24.79
C PRO A 90 -6.42 14.00 -23.49
N LEU A 91 -5.58 13.65 -22.51
CA LEU A 91 -5.51 14.31 -21.22
C LEU A 91 -4.07 14.72 -20.91
N ARG A 92 -3.86 15.98 -20.57
CA ARG A 92 -2.59 16.46 -20.05
C ARG A 92 -2.60 16.49 -18.54
N TRP A 93 -1.78 15.65 -17.92
CA TRP A 93 -1.62 15.55 -16.49
C TRP A 93 -0.23 16.03 -16.08
N ARG A 94 -0.14 17.15 -15.39
CA ARG A 94 1.13 17.64 -14.84
C ARG A 94 1.44 16.87 -13.55
N THR A 95 2.73 16.54 -13.35
CA THR A 95 3.20 15.83 -12.16
C THR A 95 4.41 16.53 -11.56
N ASN A 96 4.52 16.51 -10.24
CA ASN A 96 5.63 17.03 -9.47
C ASN A 96 6.31 15.90 -8.69
N ALA A 97 7.12 15.10 -9.40
CA ALA A 97 7.82 13.98 -8.78
C ALA A 97 8.95 14.49 -7.85
N VAL A 98 9.09 13.88 -6.69
CA VAL A 98 10.13 14.22 -5.71
C VAL A 98 11.47 13.60 -6.13
N PRO A 99 12.57 14.39 -6.20
CA PRO A 99 13.89 13.86 -6.55
C PRO A 99 14.34 12.75 -5.60
N LYS A 100 14.99 11.72 -6.12
CA LYS A 100 15.49 10.60 -5.32
C LYS A 100 16.43 11.03 -4.18
N LYS A 101 17.25 12.05 -4.41
CA LYS A 101 18.13 12.63 -3.39
C LYS A 101 17.33 13.17 -2.22
N ILE A 102 16.23 13.86 -2.50
CA ILE A 102 15.33 14.42 -1.47
C ILE A 102 14.66 13.28 -0.70
N GLN A 103 14.11 12.26 -1.38
CA GLN A 103 13.57 11.09 -0.66
C GLN A 103 14.57 10.51 0.34
N LYS A 104 15.85 10.39 -0.04
CA LYS A 104 16.88 9.84 0.86
C LYS A 104 17.12 10.76 2.06
N GLN A 105 17.35 12.05 1.83
CA GLN A 105 17.65 13.04 2.89
C GLN A 105 16.47 13.15 3.87
N VAL A 106 15.25 13.31 3.34
CA VAL A 106 14.03 13.38 4.17
C VAL A 106 13.80 12.05 4.88
N GLY A 107 14.10 10.92 4.24
CA GLY A 107 14.01 9.60 4.87
C GLY A 107 14.85 9.45 6.13
N GLU A 108 16.06 10.03 6.16
CA GLU A 108 16.96 10.06 7.32
C GLU A 108 16.39 10.96 8.45
N ILE A 109 15.70 12.04 8.09
CA ILE A 109 15.05 12.96 9.04
C ILE A 109 13.83 12.29 9.69
N VAL A 110 12.94 11.70 8.89
CA VAL A 110 11.64 11.20 9.36
C VAL A 110 11.68 9.83 10.01
N CYS A 111 12.78 9.09 9.89
CA CYS A 111 12.90 7.71 10.38
C CYS A 111 14.18 7.49 11.15
N ARG A 112 14.24 8.01 12.39
CA ARG A 112 15.39 7.78 13.28
C ARG A 112 15.43 6.34 13.81
N PRO A 113 16.61 5.80 14.14
CA PRO A 113 16.72 4.48 14.77
C PRO A 113 15.88 4.39 16.05
N GLY A 114 15.09 3.33 16.18
CA GLY A 114 14.24 3.10 17.35
C GLY A 114 12.95 3.92 17.39
N GLU A 115 12.67 4.76 16.40
CA GLU A 115 11.37 5.43 16.21
C GLU A 115 10.44 4.51 15.40
N PHE A 116 9.43 3.98 16.07
CA PHE A 116 8.33 3.22 15.45
C PHE A 116 7.00 3.85 15.84
N GLY A 117 5.95 3.48 15.13
CA GLY A 117 4.61 3.94 15.45
C GLY A 117 4.36 5.42 15.19
N PHE A 118 3.39 5.95 15.90
CA PHE A 118 2.93 7.33 15.80
C PHE A 118 3.94 8.30 16.42
N LEU A 119 4.17 9.44 15.78
CA LEU A 119 5.04 10.49 16.31
C LEU A 119 4.25 11.48 17.16
N PRO A 120 4.78 11.91 18.32
CA PRO A 120 4.20 13.00 19.08
C PRO A 120 4.28 14.31 18.28
N GLU A 121 3.38 15.24 18.56
CA GLU A 121 3.26 16.52 17.85
C GLU A 121 4.58 17.32 17.85
N GLN A 122 5.27 17.33 18.98
CA GLN A 122 6.60 17.96 19.08
C GLN A 122 7.56 17.42 18.01
N ARG A 123 7.61 16.09 17.82
CA ARG A 123 8.47 15.46 16.82
C ARG A 123 8.04 15.78 15.38
N VAL A 124 6.73 15.88 15.14
CA VAL A 124 6.20 16.32 13.84
C VAL A 124 6.61 17.76 13.53
N ASN A 125 6.58 18.65 14.54
CA ASN A 125 7.03 20.03 14.38
C ASN A 125 8.54 20.14 14.15
N GLU A 126 9.36 19.32 14.83
CA GLU A 126 10.79 19.20 14.52
C GLU A 126 11.02 18.81 13.05
N ILE A 127 10.33 17.77 12.59
CA ILE A 127 10.42 17.31 11.18
C ILE A 127 10.03 18.45 10.24
N ARG A 128 8.92 19.17 10.53
CA ARG A 128 8.46 20.30 9.69
C ARG A 128 9.54 21.35 9.54
N SER A 129 10.22 21.73 10.63
CA SER A 129 11.33 22.68 10.57
C SER A 129 12.56 22.12 9.84
N GLU A 130 12.90 20.84 10.05
CA GLU A 130 14.05 20.22 9.39
C GLU A 130 13.87 20.05 7.87
N ILE A 131 12.61 20.01 7.37
CA ILE A 131 12.32 19.85 5.94
C ILE A 131 11.89 21.15 5.25
N GLU A 132 11.90 22.29 5.91
CA GLU A 132 11.39 23.56 5.39
C GLU A 132 12.01 23.95 4.04
N ASP A 133 13.31 23.70 3.86
CA ASP A 133 14.05 23.99 2.62
C ASP A 133 13.94 22.88 1.56
N PHE A 134 13.22 21.79 1.82
CA PHE A 134 13.08 20.70 0.87
C PHE A 134 11.79 20.83 0.05
N PRO A 135 11.79 20.48 -1.24
CA PRO A 135 10.59 20.49 -2.10
C PRO A 135 9.69 19.27 -1.76
N ILE A 136 9.26 19.17 -0.53
CA ILE A 136 8.38 18.11 -0.01
C ILE A 136 7.54 18.65 1.15
N THR A 137 6.25 18.31 1.19
CA THR A 137 5.37 18.73 2.29
C THR A 137 5.50 17.80 3.50
N ILE A 138 5.03 18.25 4.65
CA ILE A 138 5.04 17.43 5.88
C ILE A 138 4.19 16.16 5.71
N GLU A 139 3.05 16.23 5.01
CA GLU A 139 2.19 15.10 4.73
C GLU A 139 2.91 14.06 3.85
N GLN A 140 3.63 14.52 2.82
CA GLN A 140 4.46 13.66 1.98
C GLN A 140 5.58 13.00 2.78
N ALA A 141 6.26 13.77 3.64
CA ALA A 141 7.34 13.29 4.49
C ALA A 141 6.85 12.24 5.50
N LEU A 142 5.70 12.46 6.15
CA LEU A 142 5.10 11.49 7.08
C LEU A 142 4.58 10.24 6.34
N SER A 143 4.07 10.39 5.13
CA SER A 143 3.68 9.25 4.30
C SER A 143 4.90 8.44 3.84
N LEU A 144 6.01 9.10 3.47
CA LEU A 144 7.30 8.45 3.21
C LEU A 144 7.80 7.68 4.43
N ARG A 145 7.68 8.25 5.66
CA ARG A 145 8.01 7.55 6.90
C ARG A 145 7.23 6.25 7.04
N GLY A 146 5.93 6.27 6.72
CA GLY A 146 5.09 5.05 6.72
C GLY A 146 5.67 3.96 5.82
N ALA A 147 6.08 4.31 4.60
CA ALA A 147 6.70 3.38 3.66
C ALA A 147 8.06 2.84 4.15
N LEU A 148 8.90 3.71 4.76
CA LEU A 148 10.18 3.33 5.36
C LEU A 148 10.01 2.37 6.54
N ASN A 149 9.03 2.60 7.41
CA ASN A 149 8.72 1.71 8.52
C ASN A 149 8.22 0.34 8.05
N GLN A 150 7.45 0.28 6.97
CA GLN A 150 7.06 -1.00 6.34
C GLN A 150 8.29 -1.75 5.80
N GLU A 151 9.16 -1.07 5.05
CA GLU A 151 10.42 -1.62 4.54
C GLU A 151 11.29 -2.17 5.68
N LYS A 152 11.45 -1.38 6.75
CA LYS A 152 12.21 -1.73 7.95
C LYS A 152 11.62 -2.94 8.69
N SER A 153 10.29 -3.02 8.79
CA SER A 153 9.59 -4.15 9.40
C SER A 153 9.89 -5.47 8.66
N VAL A 154 9.88 -5.43 7.33
CA VAL A 154 10.17 -6.62 6.50
C VAL A 154 11.65 -7.04 6.63
N HIS A 155 12.56 -6.07 6.56
CA HIS A 155 14.01 -6.35 6.61
C HIS A 155 14.47 -6.78 8.00
N SER A 156 13.90 -6.23 9.07
CA SER A 156 14.26 -6.60 10.45
C SER A 156 13.82 -8.01 10.83
N HIS A 157 12.77 -8.57 10.21
CA HIS A 157 12.22 -9.87 10.58
C HIS A 157 13.27 -11.00 10.57
N GLY A 158 14.04 -11.13 9.49
CA GLY A 158 15.09 -12.16 9.40
C GLY A 158 16.17 -12.01 10.47
N ARG A 159 16.53 -10.76 10.80
CA ARG A 159 17.50 -10.46 11.86
C ARG A 159 16.95 -10.82 13.23
N LEU A 160 15.70 -10.45 13.53
CA LEU A 160 15.03 -10.81 14.78
C LEU A 160 14.96 -12.33 14.96
N MET A 161 14.59 -13.07 13.92
CA MET A 161 14.48 -14.54 14.01
C MET A 161 15.83 -15.21 14.27
N ARG A 162 16.92 -14.75 13.64
CA ARG A 162 18.27 -15.25 13.94
C ARG A 162 18.71 -14.97 15.38
N ASN A 163 18.25 -13.88 15.96
CA ASN A 163 18.59 -13.45 17.32
C ASN A 163 17.51 -13.81 18.36
N ALA A 164 16.53 -14.63 18.03
CA ALA A 164 15.39 -14.93 18.90
C ALA A 164 15.82 -15.45 20.29
N ASN A 165 16.81 -16.34 20.35
CA ASN A 165 17.33 -16.86 21.63
C ASN A 165 18.06 -15.79 22.46
N GLN A 166 18.77 -14.86 21.81
CA GLN A 166 19.42 -13.74 22.50
C GLN A 166 18.37 -12.77 23.05
N LEU A 167 17.36 -12.43 22.26
CA LEU A 167 16.23 -11.60 22.66
C LEU A 167 15.50 -12.20 23.87
N ARG A 168 15.20 -13.52 23.83
CA ARG A 168 14.59 -14.24 24.94
C ARG A 168 15.41 -14.11 26.22
N ARG A 169 16.72 -14.45 26.17
CA ARG A 169 17.61 -14.39 27.35
C ARG A 169 17.63 -13.01 27.98
N ARG A 170 17.78 -11.96 27.17
CA ARG A 170 17.77 -10.57 27.65
C ARG A 170 16.44 -10.18 28.28
N TYR A 171 15.35 -10.57 27.63
CA TYR A 171 14.00 -10.32 28.14
C TYR A 171 13.77 -11.04 29.47
N GLU A 172 14.15 -12.31 29.59
CA GLU A 172 14.05 -13.08 30.84
C GLU A 172 14.92 -12.52 31.95
N ASN A 173 16.05 -11.88 31.60
CA ASN A 173 16.93 -11.16 32.54
C ASN A 173 16.42 -9.76 32.92
N GLY A 174 15.19 -9.38 32.53
CA GLY A 174 14.55 -8.15 32.96
C GLY A 174 14.51 -7.01 31.95
N GLU A 175 15.20 -7.10 30.77
CA GLU A 175 15.10 -6.05 29.77
C GLU A 175 13.67 -5.98 29.21
N GLY A 176 13.09 -4.76 29.08
CA GLY A 176 11.77 -4.55 28.51
C GLY A 176 11.77 -4.64 26.97
N VAL A 177 10.59 -4.93 26.40
CA VAL A 177 10.44 -5.10 24.94
C VAL A 177 10.81 -3.86 24.15
N LEU A 178 10.50 -2.65 24.66
CA LEU A 178 10.83 -1.38 23.98
C LEU A 178 12.33 -1.13 23.93
N THR A 179 13.05 -1.46 25.02
CA THR A 179 14.52 -1.37 25.07
C THR A 179 15.16 -2.30 24.04
N LEU A 180 14.65 -3.53 23.95
CA LEU A 180 15.11 -4.51 22.97
C LEU A 180 14.77 -4.08 21.53
N ALA A 181 13.56 -3.56 21.30
CA ALA A 181 13.12 -3.04 20.01
C ALA A 181 14.04 -1.90 19.53
N LYS A 182 14.35 -0.94 20.41
CA LYS A 182 15.29 0.14 20.12
C LYS A 182 16.69 -0.38 19.80
N ARG A 183 17.24 -1.31 20.63
CA ARG A 183 18.56 -1.91 20.43
C ARG A 183 18.69 -2.66 19.10
N PHE A 184 17.66 -3.39 18.71
CA PHE A 184 17.64 -4.14 17.45
C PHE A 184 17.10 -3.32 16.29
N ASP A 185 16.74 -2.07 16.51
CA ASP A 185 16.10 -1.20 15.52
C ASP A 185 15.02 -1.94 14.72
N ALA A 186 14.05 -2.47 15.46
CA ALA A 186 13.00 -3.32 14.93
C ALA A 186 11.65 -3.02 15.62
N PRO A 187 10.50 -3.20 14.92
CA PRO A 187 9.19 -2.91 15.50
C PRO A 187 8.96 -3.67 16.81
N PRO A 188 8.43 -3.00 17.86
CA PRO A 188 8.21 -3.59 19.17
C PRO A 188 7.40 -4.89 19.17
N VAL A 189 6.26 -4.95 18.47
CA VAL A 189 5.45 -6.17 18.36
C VAL A 189 6.21 -7.30 17.65
N ASN A 190 6.99 -6.98 16.60
CA ASN A 190 7.83 -7.99 15.93
C ASN A 190 8.96 -8.47 16.85
N THR A 191 9.52 -7.60 17.67
CA THR A 191 10.52 -7.95 18.69
C THR A 191 9.92 -8.89 19.74
N PHE A 192 8.71 -8.59 20.24
CA PHE A 192 8.01 -9.47 21.17
C PHE A 192 7.70 -10.86 20.56
N ARG A 193 7.26 -10.90 19.29
CA ARG A 193 7.08 -12.16 18.56
C ARG A 193 8.37 -12.99 18.47
N ALA A 194 9.50 -12.33 18.27
CA ALA A 194 10.80 -13.00 18.23
C ALA A 194 11.19 -13.57 19.61
N ILE A 195 10.89 -12.88 20.71
CA ILE A 195 11.07 -13.37 22.08
C ILE A 195 10.26 -14.67 22.28
N LEU A 196 8.97 -14.66 21.92
CA LEU A 196 8.11 -15.85 22.02
C LEU A 196 8.61 -17.00 21.13
N THR A 197 9.13 -16.70 19.94
CA THR A 197 9.78 -17.67 19.07
C THR A 197 11.02 -18.29 19.74
N GLY A 198 11.83 -17.48 20.41
CA GLY A 198 12.98 -17.92 21.20
C GLY A 198 12.62 -18.83 22.38
N ARG A 199 11.39 -18.76 22.88
CA ARG A 199 10.81 -19.69 23.86
C ARG A 199 10.34 -21.02 23.25
N GLY A 200 10.48 -21.19 21.92
CA GLY A 200 10.03 -22.39 21.21
C GLY A 200 8.53 -22.39 20.87
N TRP A 201 7.85 -21.26 20.96
CA TRP A 201 6.43 -21.21 20.61
C TRP A 201 6.22 -21.31 19.09
N SER A 202 5.25 -22.12 18.67
CA SER A 202 4.85 -22.22 17.28
C SER A 202 4.19 -20.91 16.79
N LYS A 203 4.23 -20.67 15.48
CA LYS A 203 3.59 -19.51 14.85
C LYS A 203 2.10 -19.42 15.19
N ASN A 204 1.39 -20.55 15.19
CA ASN A 204 -0.03 -20.61 15.51
C ASN A 204 -0.27 -20.25 16.99
N ARG A 205 0.53 -20.79 17.91
CA ARG A 205 0.45 -20.44 19.33
C ARG A 205 0.66 -18.95 19.54
N ILE A 206 1.70 -18.37 18.93
CA ILE A 206 1.96 -16.91 19.00
C ILE A 206 0.77 -16.13 18.48
N LYS A 207 0.25 -16.48 17.28
CA LYS A 207 -0.90 -15.80 16.67
C LYS A 207 -2.13 -15.80 17.59
N GLU A 208 -2.48 -16.96 18.15
CA GLU A 208 -3.65 -17.09 19.01
C GLU A 208 -3.47 -16.40 20.37
N THR A 209 -2.26 -16.46 20.94
CA THR A 209 -1.97 -15.77 22.21
C THR A 209 -2.00 -14.25 22.05
N LEU A 210 -1.47 -13.71 20.93
CA LEU A 210 -1.52 -12.26 20.67
C LEU A 210 -2.93 -11.75 20.35
N LYS A 211 -3.85 -12.62 19.91
CA LYS A 211 -5.28 -12.27 19.78
C LYS A 211 -5.99 -12.22 21.13
N ASN A 212 -5.54 -13.01 22.09
CA ASN A 212 -6.12 -13.12 23.43
C ASN A 212 -5.03 -12.92 24.49
N PRO A 213 -4.54 -11.65 24.68
CA PRO A 213 -3.39 -11.36 25.55
C PRO A 213 -3.58 -11.72 27.01
N THR A 214 -4.84 -11.82 27.48
CA THR A 214 -5.19 -12.22 28.85
C THR A 214 -4.71 -13.62 29.25
N ARG A 215 -4.30 -14.44 28.26
CA ARG A 215 -3.73 -15.78 28.48
C ARG A 215 -2.21 -15.77 28.71
N MET A 216 -1.59 -14.59 28.70
CA MET A 216 -0.16 -14.42 28.99
C MET A 216 0.11 -14.30 30.48
N SER A 217 1.39 -14.47 30.88
CA SER A 217 1.83 -14.02 32.19
C SER A 217 1.61 -12.52 32.35
N GLU A 218 1.46 -12.03 33.57
CA GLU A 218 1.24 -10.59 33.83
C GLU A 218 2.31 -9.72 33.17
N ARG A 219 3.57 -10.10 33.30
CA ARG A 219 4.70 -9.40 32.67
C ARG A 219 4.58 -9.39 31.14
N ASP A 220 4.30 -10.55 30.53
CA ASP A 220 4.18 -10.63 29.07
C ASP A 220 3.01 -9.80 28.55
N HIS A 221 1.89 -9.78 29.29
CA HIS A 221 0.73 -8.97 28.96
C HIS A 221 1.06 -7.48 28.99
N GLN A 222 1.71 -7.00 30.07
CA GLN A 222 2.12 -5.59 30.19
C GLN A 222 3.14 -5.19 29.12
N GLU A 223 4.15 -6.01 28.86
CA GLU A 223 5.16 -5.72 27.84
C GLU A 223 4.59 -5.79 26.41
N PHE A 224 3.63 -6.69 26.17
CA PHE A 224 2.92 -6.73 24.90
C PHE A 224 2.02 -5.49 24.69
N ALA A 225 1.30 -5.05 25.71
CA ALA A 225 0.51 -3.81 25.66
C ALA A 225 1.39 -2.59 25.35
N LYS A 226 2.58 -2.47 25.98
CA LYS A 226 3.56 -1.43 25.65
C LYS A 226 4.04 -1.53 24.19
N ALA A 227 4.24 -2.75 23.69
CA ALA A 227 4.68 -2.98 22.31
C ALA A 227 3.59 -2.60 21.30
N GLU A 228 2.33 -2.95 21.57
CA GLU A 228 1.19 -2.56 20.72
C GLU A 228 1.01 -1.05 20.68
N GLU A 229 1.07 -0.38 21.83
CA GLU A 229 0.96 1.07 21.91
C GLU A 229 2.07 1.77 21.12
N ALA A 230 3.33 1.31 21.27
CA ALA A 230 4.47 1.88 20.58
C ALA A 230 4.49 1.57 19.08
N ASP A 231 3.77 0.54 18.61
CA ASP A 231 3.65 0.18 17.19
C ASP A 231 2.43 0.83 16.51
N LYS A 232 1.58 1.56 17.24
CA LYS A 232 0.46 2.27 16.60
C LYS A 232 0.99 3.23 15.54
N VAL A 233 0.56 3.04 14.31
CA VAL A 233 1.08 3.79 13.14
C VAL A 233 0.36 5.11 12.95
N SER A 234 -0.77 5.31 13.62
CA SER A 234 -1.60 6.51 13.51
C SER A 234 -2.42 6.69 14.78
N SER A 235 -2.59 7.94 15.22
CA SER A 235 -3.60 8.32 16.20
C SER A 235 -5.02 8.20 15.63
N VAL A 236 -5.12 8.07 14.31
CA VAL A 236 -6.35 7.94 13.55
C VAL A 236 -6.76 6.48 13.51
N ASN A 237 -8.02 6.19 13.78
CA ASN A 237 -8.58 4.86 13.70
C ASN A 237 -8.40 4.30 12.27
N GLN A 238 -8.15 3.00 12.14
CA GLN A 238 -7.98 2.34 10.84
C GLN A 238 -9.17 2.59 9.89
N SER A 239 -10.40 2.69 10.44
CA SER A 239 -11.59 3.05 9.68
C SER A 239 -11.50 4.45 9.07
N GLU A 240 -10.88 5.41 9.76
CA GLU A 240 -10.71 6.78 9.24
C GLU A 240 -9.71 6.84 8.09
N THR A 241 -8.62 6.08 8.18
CA THR A 241 -7.66 5.97 7.09
C THR A 241 -8.30 5.32 5.85
N GLN A 242 -9.16 4.33 6.07
CA GLN A 242 -9.93 3.70 5.00
C GLN A 242 -10.91 4.68 4.37
N THR A 243 -11.67 5.43 5.18
CA THR A 243 -12.62 6.42 4.67
C THR A 243 -11.91 7.56 3.92
N ALA A 244 -10.74 8.02 4.39
CA ALA A 244 -9.95 9.02 3.66
C ALA A 244 -9.46 8.50 2.29
N ALA A 245 -9.15 7.21 2.18
CA ALA A 245 -8.81 6.60 0.89
C ALA A 245 -10.03 6.54 -0.04
N GLU A 246 -11.21 6.16 0.49
CA GLU A 246 -12.49 6.15 -0.26
C GLU A 246 -12.85 7.57 -0.75
N VAL A 247 -12.70 8.61 0.09
CA VAL A 247 -12.89 10.01 -0.33
C VAL A 247 -11.93 10.39 -1.45
N PHE A 248 -10.68 9.94 -1.40
CA PHE A 248 -9.72 10.21 -2.48
C PHE A 248 -10.09 9.50 -3.79
N GLU A 249 -10.59 8.27 -3.73
CA GLU A 249 -11.12 7.55 -4.88
C GLU A 249 -12.34 8.28 -5.48
N ASP A 250 -13.26 8.79 -4.64
CA ASP A 250 -14.42 9.57 -5.08
C ASP A 250 -14.01 10.89 -5.76
N ILE A 251 -13.01 11.60 -5.23
CA ILE A 251 -12.43 12.80 -5.87
C ILE A 251 -11.90 12.46 -7.26
N LEU A 252 -11.19 11.34 -7.38
CA LEU A 252 -10.64 10.90 -8.66
C LEU A 252 -11.76 10.56 -9.65
N CYS A 253 -12.81 9.85 -9.22
CA CYS A 253 -13.98 9.56 -10.05
C CYS A 253 -14.67 10.87 -10.51
N ALA A 254 -14.93 11.80 -9.59
CA ALA A 254 -15.56 13.08 -9.91
C ALA A 254 -14.73 13.91 -10.92
N HIS A 255 -13.40 13.85 -10.83
CA HIS A 255 -12.52 14.52 -11.79
C HIS A 255 -12.68 13.94 -13.21
N PHE A 256 -12.74 12.62 -13.36
CA PHE A 256 -12.93 11.97 -14.66
C PHE A 256 -14.34 12.13 -15.19
N ASP A 257 -15.36 12.12 -14.35
CA ASP A 257 -16.74 12.45 -14.72
C ASP A 257 -16.85 13.88 -15.26
N PHE A 258 -16.20 14.85 -14.58
CA PHE A 258 -16.15 16.26 -15.03
C PHE A 258 -15.48 16.40 -16.42
N LEU A 259 -14.51 15.54 -16.73
CA LEU A 259 -13.85 15.51 -18.04
C LEU A 259 -14.60 14.70 -19.11
N ASP A 260 -15.82 14.26 -18.82
CA ASP A 260 -16.61 13.41 -19.71
C ASP A 260 -15.84 12.17 -20.20
N ILE A 261 -15.15 11.51 -19.28
CA ILE A 261 -14.41 10.26 -19.52
C ILE A 261 -15.18 9.11 -18.87
N ARG A 262 -15.65 8.16 -19.67
CA ARG A 262 -16.44 7.05 -19.18
C ARG A 262 -15.57 5.95 -18.55
N PHE A 263 -16.04 5.42 -17.43
CA PHE A 263 -15.37 4.34 -16.70
C PHE A 263 -16.37 3.50 -15.92
N ARG A 264 -15.93 2.35 -15.44
CA ARG A 264 -16.61 1.53 -14.43
C ARG A 264 -15.85 1.64 -13.11
N ARG A 265 -16.58 1.78 -12.01
CA ARG A 265 -16.00 1.86 -10.67
C ARG A 265 -15.67 0.46 -10.12
N GLN A 266 -14.73 0.40 -9.19
CA GLN A 266 -14.32 -0.83 -8.51
C GLN A 266 -15.50 -1.61 -7.92
N GLU A 267 -16.48 -0.92 -7.31
CA GLU A 267 -17.64 -1.54 -6.69
C GLU A 267 -18.50 -2.34 -7.69
N GLU A 268 -18.68 -1.82 -8.89
CA GLU A 268 -19.42 -2.52 -9.96
C GLU A 268 -18.68 -3.79 -10.40
N LEU A 269 -17.34 -3.67 -10.59
CA LEU A 269 -16.50 -4.78 -10.97
C LEU A 269 -16.47 -5.87 -9.89
N LEU A 270 -16.40 -5.45 -8.61
CA LEU A 270 -16.46 -6.35 -7.47
C LEU A 270 -17.77 -7.13 -7.40
N LYS A 271 -18.89 -6.44 -7.64
CA LYS A 271 -20.23 -7.06 -7.61
C LYS A 271 -20.37 -8.09 -8.74
N GLU A 272 -19.96 -7.72 -9.94
CA GLU A 272 -20.01 -8.60 -11.11
C GLU A 272 -19.14 -9.84 -10.94
N GLN A 273 -17.85 -9.65 -10.56
CA GLN A 273 -16.91 -10.75 -10.41
C GLN A 273 -17.27 -11.69 -9.24
N LYS A 274 -17.89 -11.19 -8.18
CA LYS A 274 -18.42 -12.04 -7.12
C LYS A 274 -19.58 -12.91 -7.59
N GLN A 275 -20.39 -12.40 -8.50
CA GLN A 275 -21.51 -13.16 -9.08
C GLN A 275 -21.03 -14.21 -10.08
N SER A 276 -20.07 -13.88 -10.97
CA SER A 276 -19.60 -14.78 -12.02
C SER A 276 -18.52 -15.76 -11.52
N GLU A 277 -17.56 -15.30 -10.70
CA GLU A 277 -16.36 -16.03 -10.31
C GLU A 277 -16.33 -16.42 -8.81
N GLY A 278 -17.35 -16.03 -8.04
CA GLY A 278 -17.41 -16.24 -6.59
C GLY A 278 -16.44 -15.36 -5.77
N ARG A 279 -15.56 -14.59 -6.42
CA ARG A 279 -14.58 -13.71 -5.78
C ARG A 279 -14.13 -12.57 -6.68
N ALA A 280 -13.55 -11.53 -6.09
CA ALA A 280 -12.82 -10.50 -6.82
C ALA A 280 -11.50 -11.05 -7.40
N ILE A 281 -11.25 -10.81 -8.68
CA ILE A 281 -10.04 -11.22 -9.39
C ILE A 281 -9.19 -10.00 -9.77
N VAL A 282 -9.76 -9.09 -10.59
CA VAL A 282 -9.08 -7.90 -11.14
C VAL A 282 -10.05 -6.72 -11.12
N THR A 283 -9.87 -5.82 -10.16
CA THR A 283 -10.78 -4.69 -9.91
C THR A 283 -9.97 -3.41 -9.66
N PRO A 284 -9.54 -2.70 -10.72
CA PRO A 284 -8.98 -1.37 -10.57
C PRO A 284 -10.05 -0.40 -10.08
N ASP A 285 -9.64 0.74 -9.51
CA ASP A 285 -10.57 1.73 -8.98
C ASP A 285 -11.42 2.33 -10.12
N LEU A 286 -10.82 2.59 -11.29
CA LEU A 286 -11.50 2.96 -12.53
C LEU A 286 -11.06 2.04 -13.68
N LEU A 287 -12.00 1.35 -14.31
CA LEU A 287 -11.81 0.65 -15.59
C LEU A 287 -12.36 1.53 -16.70
N LEU A 288 -11.49 2.02 -17.59
CA LEU A 288 -11.83 3.02 -18.59
C LEU A 288 -12.55 2.43 -19.79
N LEU A 289 -13.67 3.04 -20.19
CA LEU A 289 -14.49 2.66 -21.34
C LEU A 289 -14.17 3.47 -22.58
N ASP A 290 -13.36 4.54 -22.48
CA ASP A 290 -12.83 5.34 -23.58
C ASP A 290 -11.32 5.09 -23.79
N ASP A 291 -10.78 5.49 -24.97
CA ASP A 291 -9.34 5.49 -25.24
C ASP A 291 -8.70 6.73 -24.61
N LEU A 292 -8.56 6.70 -23.28
CA LEU A 292 -7.90 7.77 -22.53
C LEU A 292 -6.39 7.73 -22.77
N ARG A 293 -5.83 8.87 -23.20
CA ARG A 293 -4.38 9.04 -23.39
C ARG A 293 -3.84 10.12 -22.46
N ILE A 294 -3.23 9.70 -21.37
CA ILE A 294 -2.61 10.61 -20.40
C ILE A 294 -1.18 10.91 -20.83
N ASN A 295 -0.89 12.19 -21.13
CA ASN A 295 0.40 12.62 -21.65
C ASN A 295 0.84 11.83 -22.91
N GLY A 296 -0.12 11.43 -23.75
CA GLY A 296 0.09 10.65 -24.96
C GLY A 296 0.19 9.13 -24.74
N VAL A 297 0.14 8.64 -23.51
CA VAL A 297 0.19 7.22 -23.18
C VAL A 297 -1.23 6.66 -23.02
N PRO A 298 -1.66 5.67 -23.80
CA PRO A 298 -2.95 5.01 -23.64
C PRO A 298 -3.06 4.33 -22.27
N CYS A 299 -4.17 4.56 -21.58
CA CYS A 299 -4.46 3.97 -20.28
C CYS A 299 -5.79 3.21 -20.34
N ALA A 300 -5.80 1.98 -19.83
CA ALA A 300 -7.01 1.17 -19.75
C ALA A 300 -7.65 1.19 -18.34
N TRP A 301 -6.88 1.53 -17.34
CA TRP A 301 -7.31 1.57 -15.94
C TRP A 301 -6.58 2.64 -15.15
N ILE A 302 -7.17 3.07 -14.04
CA ILE A 302 -6.56 3.97 -13.07
C ILE A 302 -6.75 3.39 -11.68
N ASP A 303 -5.72 3.52 -10.84
CA ASP A 303 -5.71 3.01 -9.47
C ASP A 303 -5.20 4.11 -8.53
N ALA A 304 -5.97 4.44 -7.51
CA ALA A 304 -5.69 5.47 -6.52
C ALA A 304 -4.82 4.93 -5.38
N LYS A 305 -3.84 5.70 -4.93
CA LYS A 305 -3.01 5.35 -3.78
C LYS A 305 -2.96 6.50 -2.79
N HIS A 306 -3.61 6.34 -1.65
CA HIS A 306 -3.65 7.32 -0.58
C HIS A 306 -2.35 7.30 0.26
N PHE A 307 -1.19 7.22 -0.41
CA PHE A 307 0.12 7.28 0.22
C PHE A 307 1.19 7.82 -0.76
N PHE A 308 2.40 8.07 -0.24
CA PHE A 308 3.54 8.50 -1.06
C PHE A 308 4.16 7.31 -1.81
N GLY A 309 4.33 7.46 -3.11
CA GLY A 309 4.99 6.48 -3.98
C GLY A 309 6.51 6.45 -3.77
N ALA A 310 6.98 5.82 -2.70
CA ALA A 310 8.39 5.73 -2.39
C ALA A 310 9.12 4.68 -3.25
N ASP A 311 10.31 5.02 -3.76
CA ASP A 311 11.19 4.05 -4.43
C ASP A 311 11.90 3.17 -3.40
N LEU A 312 11.14 2.29 -2.76
CA LEU A 312 11.60 1.30 -1.80
C LEU A 312 11.25 -0.11 -2.30
N ARG A 313 12.08 -1.08 -1.95
CA ARG A 313 11.96 -2.44 -2.51
C ARG A 313 10.63 -3.12 -2.20
N PHE A 314 10.19 -3.07 -0.94
CA PHE A 314 8.99 -3.78 -0.51
C PHE A 314 7.70 -3.14 -1.05
N PRO A 315 7.43 -1.81 -0.84
CA PRO A 315 6.26 -1.16 -1.42
C PRO A 315 6.19 -1.30 -2.94
N ARG A 316 7.32 -1.07 -3.64
CA ARG A 316 7.41 -1.21 -5.10
C ARG A 316 7.03 -2.62 -5.56
N LYS A 317 7.62 -3.67 -4.94
CA LYS A 317 7.30 -5.06 -5.29
C LYS A 317 5.83 -5.39 -5.09
N LYS A 318 5.22 -4.85 -4.03
CA LYS A 318 3.80 -5.05 -3.74
C LYS A 318 2.92 -4.40 -4.80
N THR A 319 3.18 -3.11 -5.09
CA THR A 319 2.42 -2.37 -6.09
C THR A 319 2.61 -2.96 -7.48
N GLN A 320 3.86 -3.34 -7.85
CA GLN A 320 4.11 -4.03 -9.12
C GLN A 320 3.29 -5.32 -9.25
N LYS A 321 3.19 -6.14 -8.21
CA LYS A 321 2.37 -7.36 -8.25
C LYS A 321 0.88 -7.06 -8.52
N GLN A 322 0.38 -5.92 -8.06
CA GLN A 322 -0.99 -5.47 -8.35
C GLN A 322 -1.08 -5.00 -9.81
N VAL A 323 -0.15 -4.16 -10.24
CA VAL A 323 -0.05 -3.68 -11.62
C VAL A 323 0.06 -4.84 -12.62
N ASP A 324 0.89 -5.85 -12.33
CA ASP A 324 1.05 -7.02 -13.21
C ASP A 324 -0.30 -7.72 -13.49
N ARG A 325 -1.21 -7.79 -12.51
CA ARG A 325 -2.54 -8.36 -12.71
C ARG A 325 -3.41 -7.50 -13.63
N TYR A 326 -3.36 -6.17 -13.44
CA TYR A 326 -4.12 -5.23 -14.27
C TYR A 326 -3.59 -5.19 -15.70
N VAL A 327 -2.26 -5.20 -15.86
CA VAL A 327 -1.59 -5.23 -17.17
C VAL A 327 -1.91 -6.51 -17.93
N ASN A 328 -1.91 -7.65 -17.24
CA ASN A 328 -2.23 -8.93 -17.89
C ASN A 328 -3.65 -8.97 -18.43
N GLU A 329 -4.59 -8.31 -17.77
CA GLU A 329 -5.99 -8.28 -18.18
C GLU A 329 -6.29 -7.13 -19.15
N TYR A 330 -5.87 -5.91 -18.82
CA TYR A 330 -6.31 -4.71 -19.52
C TYR A 330 -5.18 -3.98 -20.30
N GLY A 331 -3.92 -4.31 -20.03
CA GLY A 331 -2.77 -3.57 -20.56
C GLY A 331 -2.34 -2.38 -19.72
N GLN A 332 -1.76 -1.37 -20.37
CA GLN A 332 -1.22 -0.16 -19.74
C GLN A 332 -2.27 0.61 -18.96
N GLY A 333 -1.88 1.12 -17.79
CA GLY A 333 -2.73 2.01 -16.98
C GLY A 333 -1.95 3.08 -16.26
N ALA A 334 -2.58 3.67 -15.25
CA ALA A 334 -2.00 4.73 -14.42
C ALA A 334 -2.22 4.47 -12.93
N ILE A 335 -1.28 4.93 -12.10
CA ILE A 335 -1.44 5.03 -10.65
C ILE A 335 -1.37 6.50 -10.25
N VAL A 336 -2.36 6.95 -9.48
CA VAL A 336 -2.43 8.30 -8.92
C VAL A 336 -2.08 8.25 -7.44
N TYR A 337 -0.93 8.82 -7.07
CA TYR A 337 -0.48 8.90 -5.68
C TYR A 337 -0.95 10.20 -5.02
N ARG A 338 -1.78 10.10 -3.96
CA ARG A 338 -2.30 11.26 -3.22
C ARG A 338 -1.18 12.16 -2.69
N HIS A 339 -0.13 11.58 -2.15
CA HIS A 339 0.99 12.31 -1.58
C HIS A 339 2.19 12.45 -2.54
N GLY A 340 1.96 12.24 -3.86
CA GLY A 340 3.05 12.27 -4.84
C GLY A 340 3.95 11.03 -4.80
N PHE A 341 5.01 11.06 -5.56
CA PHE A 341 5.91 9.91 -5.70
C PHE A 341 7.35 10.36 -6.00
N THR A 342 8.30 9.44 -5.83
CA THR A 342 9.71 9.68 -6.16
C THR A 342 9.96 9.48 -7.65
N GLU A 343 10.69 10.40 -8.29
CA GLU A 343 11.04 10.36 -9.72
C GLU A 343 11.70 9.05 -10.18
N SER A 344 12.42 8.39 -9.29
CA SER A 344 13.09 7.10 -9.58
C SER A 344 12.17 5.88 -9.43
N LEU A 345 10.96 6.03 -8.88
CA LEU A 345 10.00 4.94 -8.82
C LEU A 345 9.55 4.56 -10.23
N LYS A 346 9.61 3.26 -10.52
CA LYS A 346 9.19 2.70 -11.81
C LYS A 346 8.33 1.48 -11.57
N LEU A 347 7.21 1.45 -12.29
CA LEU A 347 6.29 0.32 -12.33
C LEU A 347 6.05 -0.03 -13.80
N ASN A 348 6.37 -1.27 -14.17
CA ASN A 348 6.15 -1.73 -15.55
C ASN A 348 4.65 -1.82 -15.82
N GLY A 349 4.19 -1.21 -16.92
CA GLY A 349 2.80 -1.21 -17.32
C GLY A 349 1.89 -0.20 -16.61
N ALA A 350 2.47 0.75 -15.87
CA ALA A 350 1.73 1.88 -15.31
C ALA A 350 2.54 3.17 -15.41
N ILE A 351 1.91 4.26 -15.84
CA ILE A 351 2.45 5.60 -15.63
C ILE A 351 2.11 6.08 -14.22
N LEU A 352 2.97 6.93 -13.66
CA LEU A 352 2.82 7.44 -12.31
C LEU A 352 2.38 8.90 -12.34
N LEU A 353 1.36 9.20 -11.58
CA LEU A 353 0.72 10.49 -11.48
C LEU A 353 0.62 10.90 -10.01
N ASP A 354 0.56 12.19 -9.75
CA ASP A 354 0.25 12.74 -8.43
C ASP A 354 -1.13 13.42 -8.45
N ALA A 355 -1.57 13.87 -7.30
CA ALA A 355 -2.87 14.52 -7.14
C ALA A 355 -2.87 16.02 -7.51
N SER A 356 -1.81 16.56 -8.16
CA SER A 356 -1.68 18.01 -8.44
C SER A 356 -2.87 18.61 -9.19
N PRO A 357 -3.48 17.95 -10.20
CA PRO A 357 -4.63 18.51 -10.92
C PRO A 357 -5.97 18.34 -10.20
N LEU A 358 -6.03 17.57 -9.10
CA LEU A 358 -7.29 17.23 -8.42
C LEU A 358 -7.70 18.32 -7.42
N ASP A 359 -9.00 18.58 -7.32
CA ASP A 359 -9.56 19.36 -6.21
C ASP A 359 -9.65 18.49 -4.95
N LEU A 360 -8.78 18.77 -3.99
CA LEU A 360 -8.69 18.02 -2.73
C LEU A 360 -9.50 18.68 -1.60
N THR A 361 -10.31 19.70 -1.88
CA THR A 361 -11.17 20.37 -0.88
C THR A 361 -12.05 19.38 -0.11
N PRO A 362 -12.72 18.39 -0.75
CA PRO A 362 -13.54 17.43 0.01
C PRO A 362 -12.74 16.60 1.02
N LEU A 363 -11.48 16.32 0.71
CA LEU A 363 -10.60 15.60 1.64
C LEU A 363 -10.14 16.48 2.81
N ALA A 364 -9.88 17.77 2.57
CA ALA A 364 -9.57 18.74 3.62
C ALA A 364 -10.75 18.89 4.58
N GLU A 365 -11.96 19.11 4.07
CA GLU A 365 -13.19 19.17 4.85
C GLU A 365 -13.45 17.90 5.68
N PHE A 366 -13.18 16.74 5.11
CA PHE A 366 -13.29 15.47 5.82
C PHE A 366 -12.36 15.44 7.06
N HIS A 367 -11.11 15.90 6.93
CA HIS A 367 -10.17 15.96 8.03
C HIS A 367 -10.55 17.01 9.09
N GLU A 368 -11.03 18.20 8.67
CA GLU A 368 -11.47 19.27 9.57
C GLU A 368 -12.70 18.88 10.42
N LYS A 369 -13.73 18.30 9.81
CA LYS A 369 -14.93 17.81 10.51
C LYS A 369 -14.58 16.81 11.60
N ARG A 370 -13.55 16.01 11.39
CA ARG A 370 -13.10 15.01 12.38
C ARG A 370 -12.16 15.57 13.44
N ALA A 371 -11.37 16.58 13.13
CA ALA A 371 -10.57 17.28 14.13
C ALA A 371 -11.46 18.04 15.13
N GLY A 372 -12.50 18.71 14.63
CA GLY A 372 -13.50 19.41 15.48
C GLY A 372 -14.33 18.49 16.38
N GLY A 373 -14.65 17.28 15.91
CA GLY A 373 -15.41 16.28 16.71
C GLY A 373 -14.63 15.57 17.82
N ARG A 374 -13.30 15.80 17.92
CA ARG A 374 -12.46 15.27 19.01
C ARG A 374 -12.36 16.22 20.21
N HIS A 375 -12.83 17.45 20.08
CA HIS A 375 -12.82 18.46 21.13
C HIS A 375 -14.23 18.74 21.71
N SER A 376 -15.22 18.02 21.28
CA SER A 376 -16.57 17.99 21.85
C SER A 376 -16.81 16.62 22.51
#